data_9fde945d978220b53d6366e803291694
#
_entry.id   9fde945d978220b53d6366e803291694
#
_cell.length_a   1.000
_cell.length_b   1.000
_cell.length_c   1.000
_cell.angle_alpha   90.00
_cell.angle_beta   90.00
_cell.angle_gamma   90.00
#
_symmetry.space_group_name_H-M   'P 1'
#
loop_
_entity.id
_entity.type
_entity.pdbx_description
1 polymer ?
#
loop_
_entity_poly.entity_id
_entity_poly.type
_entity_poly.pdbx_seq_one_letter_code
_entity_poly.pdbx_strand_id
1 'polypeptide(L)'
;MAGGLRLNPGGYGWGAGGLRHSLGWLLLCAVAVGGALALAALGGDADALRWQPERALAQPWRCISAAWVHLSRQHLVANVGGSLLVAALGVVAACGRRATLAWALAWPLTHLGLLLQPTLTRYGGLSGLMHAGVAVACVQVIRAERGQRRWVGVALLAGLLAKLWLEAAWTGPLRQVPGWDIAIAPAAHASGVVAGLLCAWAVGVGRGGPLAP
;
A
#
# COMPACT_ATOMS: atom_id res chain seq x y z
N MET A 1 -3.53 24.68 45.62
CA MET A 1 -4.36 23.71 44.87
C MET A 1 -3.51 23.16 43.73
N ALA A 2 -2.96 21.95 43.91
CA ALA A 2 -2.11 21.29 42.88
C ALA A 2 -3.02 20.51 41.94
N GLY A 3 -3.21 21.03 40.73
CA GLY A 3 -3.87 20.33 39.64
C GLY A 3 -2.98 19.22 39.10
N GLY A 4 -3.19 17.99 39.58
CA GLY A 4 -2.47 16.83 39.08
C GLY A 4 -2.80 16.57 37.61
N LEU A 5 -1.77 16.65 36.76
CA LEU A 5 -1.83 16.24 35.36
C LEU A 5 -2.13 14.72 35.31
N ARG A 6 -3.39 14.35 35.06
CA ARG A 6 -3.75 12.96 34.82
C ARG A 6 -3.17 12.56 33.44
N LEU A 7 -2.03 11.90 33.44
CA LEU A 7 -1.53 11.20 32.27
C LEU A 7 -2.54 10.11 31.94
N ASN A 8 -3.16 10.21 30.76
CA ASN A 8 -4.10 9.22 30.26
C ASN A 8 -3.33 7.93 29.91
N PRO A 9 -3.53 6.79 30.61
CA PRO A 9 -2.78 5.54 30.38
C PRO A 9 -3.23 4.78 29.12
N GLY A 10 -4.04 5.37 28.25
CA GLY A 10 -4.49 4.80 26.98
C GLY A 10 -3.54 5.03 25.79
N GLY A 11 -2.28 5.42 26.00
CA GLY A 11 -1.28 5.50 24.95
C GLY A 11 -0.94 4.09 24.45
N TYR A 12 -1.18 3.81 23.18
CA TYR A 12 -0.66 2.62 22.50
C TYR A 12 0.86 2.57 22.71
N GLY A 13 1.30 1.80 23.71
CA GLY A 13 2.72 1.62 24.01
C GLY A 13 3.40 0.96 22.81
N TRP A 14 4.60 1.39 22.53
CA TRP A 14 5.55 0.76 21.60
C TRP A 14 6.00 -0.63 22.11
N GLY A 15 5.07 -1.46 22.59
CA GLY A 15 5.31 -2.77 23.19
C GLY A 15 4.74 -3.90 22.34
N ALA A 16 4.94 -5.11 22.81
CA ALA A 16 4.46 -6.37 22.19
C ALA A 16 2.97 -6.36 21.80
N GLY A 17 2.13 -5.53 22.43
CA GLY A 17 0.72 -5.32 22.08
C GLY A 17 0.50 -4.66 20.71
N GLY A 18 1.33 -3.67 20.36
CA GLY A 18 1.22 -2.98 19.06
C GLY A 18 1.58 -3.88 17.88
N LEU A 19 2.62 -4.69 18.02
CA LEU A 19 3.03 -5.67 17.01
C LEU A 19 1.95 -6.74 16.80
N ARG A 20 1.36 -7.26 17.87
CA ARG A 20 0.28 -8.26 17.78
C ARG A 20 -0.95 -7.70 17.08
N HIS A 21 -1.29 -6.43 17.35
CA HIS A 21 -2.41 -5.75 16.69
C HIS A 21 -2.19 -5.64 15.17
N SER A 22 -0.96 -5.35 14.73
CA SER A 22 -0.59 -5.18 13.32
C SER A 22 -0.09 -6.45 12.64
N LEU A 23 -0.24 -7.62 13.28
CA LEU A 23 0.28 -8.89 12.73
C LEU A 23 -0.27 -9.19 11.33
N GLY A 24 -1.57 -9.00 11.10
CA GLY A 24 -2.18 -9.20 9.78
C GLY A 24 -1.58 -8.30 8.71
N TRP A 25 -1.31 -7.03 9.05
CA TRP A 25 -0.63 -6.07 8.18
C TRP A 25 0.77 -6.51 7.81
N LEU A 26 1.54 -6.94 8.80
CA LEU A 26 2.90 -7.46 8.59
C LEU A 26 2.93 -8.74 7.77
N LEU A 27 1.98 -9.66 8.01
CA LEU A 27 1.83 -10.89 7.22
C LEU A 27 1.49 -10.59 5.76
N LEU A 28 0.58 -9.65 5.50
CA LEU A 28 0.24 -9.23 4.13
C LEU A 28 1.47 -8.63 3.42
N CYS A 29 2.24 -7.79 4.12
CA CYS A 29 3.49 -7.25 3.59
C CYS A 29 4.51 -8.36 3.31
N ALA A 30 4.64 -9.34 4.23
CA ALA A 30 5.55 -10.47 4.07
C ALA A 30 5.16 -11.36 2.87
N VAL A 31 3.86 -11.59 2.63
CA VAL A 31 3.37 -12.31 1.44
C VAL A 31 3.71 -11.56 0.17
N ALA A 32 3.49 -10.25 0.15
CA ALA A 32 3.78 -9.41 -1.01
C ALA A 32 5.28 -9.39 -1.36
N VAL A 33 6.14 -9.16 -0.37
CA VAL A 33 7.61 -9.16 -0.55
C VAL A 33 8.15 -10.56 -0.80
N GLY A 34 7.68 -11.56 -0.04
CA GLY A 34 8.12 -12.95 -0.16
C GLY A 34 7.84 -13.53 -1.54
N GLY A 35 6.65 -13.26 -2.12
CA GLY A 35 6.33 -13.65 -3.48
C GLY A 35 7.24 -13.01 -4.53
N ALA A 36 7.57 -11.71 -4.37
CA ALA A 36 8.49 -11.01 -5.26
C ALA A 36 9.92 -11.58 -5.19
N LEU A 37 10.42 -11.82 -3.99
CA LEU A 37 11.74 -12.41 -3.79
C LEU A 37 11.81 -13.85 -4.27
N ALA A 38 10.77 -14.66 -4.01
CA ALA A 38 10.70 -16.04 -4.49
C ALA A 38 10.70 -16.11 -6.01
N LEU A 39 9.90 -15.26 -6.70
CA LEU A 39 9.88 -15.21 -8.16
C LEU A 39 11.25 -14.80 -8.72
N ALA A 40 11.90 -13.81 -8.13
CA ALA A 40 13.21 -13.35 -8.56
C ALA A 40 14.30 -14.43 -8.34
N ALA A 41 14.22 -15.20 -7.26
CA ALA A 41 15.20 -16.26 -6.93
C ALA A 41 15.00 -17.53 -7.78
N LEU A 42 13.74 -17.90 -8.04
CA LEU A 42 13.41 -19.14 -8.74
C LEU A 42 13.39 -18.99 -10.27
N GLY A 43 13.47 -17.77 -10.80
CA GLY A 43 13.48 -17.51 -12.24
C GLY A 43 12.17 -17.90 -12.96
N GLY A 44 11.02 -17.70 -12.31
CA GLY A 44 9.71 -18.02 -12.85
C GLY A 44 9.31 -17.20 -14.09
N ASP A 45 8.31 -17.68 -14.84
CA ASP A 45 7.78 -16.99 -16.02
C ASP A 45 7.04 -15.70 -15.62
N ALA A 46 7.74 -14.59 -15.80
CA ALA A 46 7.20 -13.27 -15.53
C ALA A 46 6.02 -12.93 -16.45
N ASP A 47 5.99 -13.42 -17.70
CA ASP A 47 4.90 -13.18 -18.64
C ASP A 47 3.60 -13.88 -18.23
N ALA A 48 3.68 -15.03 -17.59
CA ALA A 48 2.53 -15.74 -17.04
C ALA A 48 1.89 -15.00 -15.85
N LEU A 49 2.67 -14.18 -15.14
CA LEU A 49 2.26 -13.55 -13.86
C LEU A 49 1.97 -12.05 -13.97
N ARG A 50 2.58 -11.34 -14.93
CA ARG A 50 2.39 -9.88 -15.09
C ARG A 50 0.95 -9.53 -15.48
N TRP A 51 0.51 -8.35 -15.08
CA TRP A 51 -0.77 -7.79 -15.50
C TRP A 51 -0.80 -7.57 -17.01
N GLN A 52 -1.89 -7.99 -17.64
CA GLN A 52 -2.20 -7.80 -19.06
C GLN A 52 -3.70 -7.51 -19.18
N PRO A 53 -4.10 -6.30 -19.59
CA PRO A 53 -5.53 -5.92 -19.69
C PRO A 53 -6.37 -6.88 -20.51
N GLU A 54 -5.84 -7.33 -21.65
CA GLU A 54 -6.51 -8.25 -22.56
C GLU A 54 -6.85 -9.61 -21.92
N ARG A 55 -6.12 -9.98 -20.87
CA ARG A 55 -6.29 -11.26 -20.16
C ARG A 55 -6.95 -11.10 -18.80
N ALA A 56 -7.38 -9.89 -18.43
CA ALA A 56 -7.88 -9.58 -17.09
C ALA A 56 -9.05 -10.48 -16.65
N LEU A 57 -10.01 -10.73 -17.56
CA LEU A 57 -11.17 -11.58 -17.29
C LEU A 57 -10.84 -13.08 -17.37
N ALA A 58 -10.01 -13.49 -18.33
CA ALA A 58 -9.66 -14.90 -18.54
C ALA A 58 -8.61 -15.40 -17.51
N GLN A 59 -7.81 -14.50 -16.96
CA GLN A 59 -6.72 -14.81 -16.05
C GLN A 59 -6.71 -13.86 -14.83
N PRO A 60 -7.75 -13.91 -13.97
CA PRO A 60 -7.93 -12.94 -12.88
C PRO A 60 -6.85 -13.02 -11.79
N TRP A 61 -6.12 -14.13 -11.67
CA TRP A 61 -4.99 -14.23 -10.74
C TRP A 61 -3.91 -13.19 -11.00
N ARG A 62 -3.82 -12.64 -12.23
CA ARG A 62 -2.87 -11.58 -12.57
C ARG A 62 -3.10 -10.29 -11.80
N CYS A 63 -4.31 -10.07 -11.26
CA CYS A 63 -4.59 -8.97 -10.32
C CYS A 63 -3.82 -9.10 -9.01
N ILE A 64 -3.33 -10.29 -8.68
CA ILE A 64 -2.52 -10.55 -7.49
C ILE A 64 -1.05 -10.74 -7.88
N SER A 65 -0.78 -11.67 -8.79
CA SER A 65 0.57 -12.10 -9.13
C SER A 65 1.43 -11.01 -9.78
N ALA A 66 0.82 -10.03 -10.46
CA ALA A 66 1.55 -8.92 -11.06
C ALA A 66 2.39 -8.10 -10.06
N ALA A 67 1.98 -8.03 -8.80
CA ALA A 67 2.75 -7.38 -7.75
C ALA A 67 4.11 -8.06 -7.51
N TRP A 68 4.24 -9.33 -7.80
CA TRP A 68 5.48 -10.10 -7.61
C TRP A 68 6.48 -9.95 -8.77
N VAL A 69 6.02 -9.50 -9.94
CA VAL A 69 6.86 -9.34 -11.13
C VAL A 69 7.66 -8.06 -11.06
N HIS A 70 8.99 -8.16 -11.20
CA HIS A 70 9.89 -7.01 -11.26
C HIS A 70 10.71 -7.03 -12.54
N LEU A 71 10.81 -5.87 -13.18
CA LEU A 71 11.42 -5.73 -14.51
C LEU A 71 12.93 -5.56 -14.44
N SER A 72 13.47 -5.22 -13.25
CA SER A 72 14.90 -5.07 -13.00
C SER A 72 15.24 -5.31 -11.53
N ARG A 73 16.52 -5.49 -11.26
CA ARG A 73 17.04 -5.62 -9.89
C ARG A 73 16.84 -4.32 -9.08
N GLN A 74 17.06 -3.16 -9.70
CA GLN A 74 16.83 -1.86 -9.07
C GLN A 74 15.38 -1.71 -8.66
N HIS A 75 14.44 -2.08 -9.55
CA HIS A 75 13.01 -2.07 -9.29
C HIS A 75 12.64 -2.95 -8.09
N LEU A 76 13.16 -4.17 -8.03
CA LEU A 76 12.92 -5.09 -6.92
C LEU A 76 13.43 -4.50 -5.59
N VAL A 77 14.68 -4.03 -5.55
CA VAL A 77 15.31 -3.48 -4.34
C VAL A 77 14.53 -2.27 -3.83
N ALA A 78 14.16 -1.34 -4.72
CA ALA A 78 13.36 -0.18 -4.35
C ALA A 78 12.00 -0.56 -3.79
N ASN A 79 11.33 -1.54 -4.39
CA ASN A 79 10.03 -2.01 -3.93
C ASN A 79 10.11 -2.77 -2.60
N VAL A 80 11.15 -3.57 -2.37
CA VAL A 80 11.38 -4.21 -1.07
C VAL A 80 11.62 -3.15 0.01
N GLY A 81 12.50 -2.15 -0.26
CA GLY A 81 12.73 -1.05 0.67
C GLY A 81 11.47 -0.25 0.99
N GLY A 82 10.69 0.10 -0.04
CA GLY A 82 9.39 0.77 0.14
C GLY A 82 8.39 -0.08 0.93
N SER A 83 8.36 -1.40 0.71
CA SER A 83 7.48 -2.30 1.45
C SER A 83 7.85 -2.39 2.94
N LEU A 84 9.14 -2.32 3.29
CA LEU A 84 9.58 -2.24 4.69
C LEU A 84 9.10 -0.94 5.36
N LEU A 85 9.12 0.18 4.63
CA LEU A 85 8.56 1.45 5.13
C LEU A 85 7.05 1.35 5.33
N VAL A 86 6.31 0.70 4.42
CA VAL A 86 4.86 0.47 4.56
C VAL A 86 4.56 -0.46 5.74
N ALA A 87 5.38 -1.49 5.96
CA ALA A 87 5.27 -2.37 7.13
C ALA A 87 5.46 -1.57 8.43
N ALA A 88 6.51 -0.77 8.53
CA ALA A 88 6.80 0.08 9.68
C ALA A 88 5.69 1.12 9.91
N LEU A 89 5.21 1.79 8.85
CA LEU A 89 4.10 2.73 8.92
C LEU A 89 2.85 2.07 9.48
N GLY A 90 2.52 0.85 9.06
CA GLY A 90 1.35 0.13 9.55
C GLY A 90 1.44 -0.21 11.04
N VAL A 91 2.63 -0.54 11.55
CA VAL A 91 2.86 -0.77 12.98
C VAL A 91 2.68 0.54 13.76
N VAL A 92 3.30 1.64 13.30
CA VAL A 92 3.20 2.97 13.93
C VAL A 92 1.78 3.50 13.93
N ALA A 93 1.05 3.27 12.83
CA ALA A 93 -0.35 3.66 12.66
C ALA A 93 -1.33 2.70 13.36
N ALA A 94 -0.84 1.66 14.01
CA ALA A 94 -1.66 0.60 14.63
C ALA A 94 -2.71 0.04 13.62
N CYS A 95 -2.25 -0.34 12.43
CA CYS A 95 -3.10 -0.92 11.39
C CYS A 95 -3.53 -2.33 11.77
N GLY A 96 -4.73 -2.46 12.33
CA GLY A 96 -5.34 -3.74 12.74
C GLY A 96 -6.10 -4.44 11.61
N ARG A 97 -6.98 -5.37 11.97
CA ARG A 97 -7.73 -6.24 11.04
C ARG A 97 -8.46 -5.48 9.93
N ARG A 98 -9.15 -4.37 10.24
CA ARG A 98 -9.87 -3.57 9.23
C ARG A 98 -8.92 -2.93 8.22
N ALA A 99 -7.80 -2.37 8.68
CA ALA A 99 -6.79 -1.80 7.81
C ALA A 99 -6.14 -2.88 6.93
N THR A 100 -5.82 -4.04 7.50
CA THR A 100 -5.31 -5.20 6.75
C THR A 100 -6.29 -5.66 5.68
N LEU A 101 -7.58 -5.81 6.02
CA LEU A 101 -8.61 -6.19 5.06
C LEU A 101 -8.76 -5.17 3.94
N ALA A 102 -8.77 -3.87 4.28
CA ALA A 102 -8.84 -2.80 3.28
C ALA A 102 -7.65 -2.84 2.32
N TRP A 103 -6.44 -3.07 2.83
CA TRP A 103 -5.24 -3.18 1.99
C TRP A 103 -5.25 -4.46 1.14
N ALA A 104 -5.68 -5.58 1.68
CA ALA A 104 -5.83 -6.83 0.94
C ALA A 104 -6.86 -6.71 -0.21
N LEU A 105 -8.00 -6.04 0.03
CA LEU A 105 -8.99 -5.76 -1.01
C LEU A 105 -8.48 -4.76 -2.06
N ALA A 106 -7.69 -3.78 -1.64
CA ALA A 106 -7.08 -2.82 -2.55
C ALA A 106 -6.04 -3.46 -3.48
N TRP A 107 -5.45 -4.61 -3.11
CA TRP A 107 -4.47 -5.30 -3.94
C TRP A 107 -4.98 -5.62 -5.35
N PRO A 108 -6.02 -6.46 -5.54
CA PRO A 108 -6.55 -6.71 -6.88
C PRO A 108 -7.12 -5.45 -7.54
N LEU A 109 -7.78 -4.57 -6.77
CA LEU A 109 -8.37 -3.34 -7.31
C LEU A 109 -7.32 -2.38 -7.87
N THR A 110 -6.10 -2.35 -7.31
CA THR A 110 -4.98 -1.59 -7.85
C THR A 110 -4.67 -1.99 -9.29
N HIS A 111 -4.66 -3.29 -9.59
CA HIS A 111 -4.39 -3.77 -10.94
C HIS A 111 -5.61 -3.66 -11.86
N LEU A 112 -6.82 -3.90 -11.34
CA LEU A 112 -8.06 -3.70 -12.10
C LEU A 112 -8.24 -2.23 -12.54
N GLY A 113 -7.84 -1.27 -11.71
CA GLY A 113 -7.86 0.15 -12.08
C GLY A 113 -6.98 0.50 -13.28
N LEU A 114 -6.00 -0.34 -13.61
CA LEU A 114 -5.17 -0.17 -14.80
C LEU A 114 -5.91 -0.48 -16.11
N LEU A 115 -7.11 -1.07 -16.06
CA LEU A 115 -8.00 -1.17 -17.24
C LEU A 115 -8.42 0.20 -17.78
N LEU A 116 -8.35 1.23 -16.96
CA LEU A 116 -8.60 2.62 -17.36
C LEU A 116 -7.44 3.24 -18.16
N GLN A 117 -6.37 2.47 -18.42
CA GLN A 117 -5.17 2.92 -19.14
C GLN A 117 -5.04 2.16 -20.46
N PRO A 118 -5.70 2.61 -21.54
CA PRO A 118 -5.79 1.85 -22.80
C PRO A 118 -4.45 1.61 -23.48
N THR A 119 -3.44 2.44 -23.19
CA THR A 119 -2.09 2.31 -23.76
C THR A 119 -1.17 1.41 -22.93
N LEU A 120 -1.60 0.95 -21.76
CA LEU A 120 -0.81 0.08 -20.89
C LEU A 120 -1.07 -1.38 -21.26
N THR A 121 -0.16 -2.00 -22.00
CA THR A 121 -0.28 -3.38 -22.44
C THR A 121 0.16 -4.39 -21.38
N ARG A 122 1.03 -4.01 -20.44
CA ARG A 122 1.56 -4.89 -19.39
C ARG A 122 2.08 -4.10 -18.20
N TYR A 123 1.97 -4.69 -17.01
CA TYR A 123 2.46 -4.10 -15.77
C TYR A 123 2.95 -5.19 -14.81
N GLY A 124 3.94 -4.85 -13.97
CA GLY A 124 4.42 -5.65 -12.84
C GLY A 124 5.09 -4.76 -11.80
N GLY A 125 4.94 -5.11 -10.53
CA GLY A 125 5.60 -4.44 -9.41
C GLY A 125 4.70 -4.23 -8.19
N LEU A 126 5.35 -4.12 -7.03
CA LEU A 126 4.70 -3.87 -5.74
C LEU A 126 4.29 -2.40 -5.55
N SER A 127 4.80 -1.48 -6.37
CA SER A 127 4.69 -0.04 -6.08
C SER A 127 3.26 0.45 -5.95
N GLY A 128 2.33 0.02 -6.82
CA GLY A 128 0.92 0.36 -6.71
C GLY A 128 0.29 -0.14 -5.40
N LEU A 129 0.57 -1.40 -5.03
CA LEU A 129 0.13 -1.99 -3.77
C LEU A 129 0.67 -1.25 -2.54
N MET A 130 1.94 -0.81 -2.58
CA MET A 130 2.52 0.00 -1.51
C MET A 130 1.80 1.35 -1.36
N HIS A 131 1.49 2.02 -2.46
CA HIS A 131 0.73 3.27 -2.43
C HIS A 131 -0.67 3.07 -1.83
N ALA A 132 -1.32 1.95 -2.13
CA ALA A 132 -2.58 1.57 -1.47
C ALA A 132 -2.41 1.40 0.04
N GLY A 133 -1.34 0.71 0.48
CA GLY A 133 -1.02 0.54 1.89
C GLY A 133 -0.79 1.87 2.62
N VAL A 134 -0.01 2.78 2.03
CA VAL A 134 0.19 4.13 2.61
C VAL A 134 -1.14 4.86 2.73
N ALA A 135 -2.00 4.83 1.69
CA ALA A 135 -3.32 5.49 1.72
C ALA A 135 -4.21 4.92 2.84
N VAL A 136 -4.26 3.59 3.01
CA VAL A 136 -5.01 2.94 4.10
C VAL A 136 -4.46 3.36 5.47
N ALA A 137 -3.14 3.37 5.65
CA ALA A 137 -2.51 3.77 6.91
C ALA A 137 -2.78 5.25 7.23
N CYS A 138 -2.76 6.15 6.23
CA CYS A 138 -3.16 7.55 6.41
C CYS A 138 -4.60 7.67 6.90
N VAL A 139 -5.55 6.93 6.30
CA VAL A 139 -6.96 6.92 6.75
C VAL A 139 -7.07 6.40 8.17
N GLN A 140 -6.31 5.36 8.54
CA GLN A 140 -6.26 4.83 9.90
C GLN A 140 -5.86 5.93 10.88
N VAL A 141 -4.75 6.63 10.65
CA VAL A 141 -4.26 7.69 11.52
C VAL A 141 -5.26 8.87 11.60
N ILE A 142 -5.77 9.34 10.46
CA ILE A 142 -6.68 10.49 10.39
C ILE A 142 -7.97 10.24 11.17
N ARG A 143 -8.47 9.01 11.18
CA ARG A 143 -9.75 8.67 11.82
C ARG A 143 -9.61 8.17 13.26
N ALA A 144 -8.53 7.45 13.56
CA ALA A 144 -8.32 6.88 14.90
C ALA A 144 -7.69 7.87 15.86
N GLU A 145 -6.89 8.82 15.36
CA GLU A 145 -6.12 9.74 16.18
C GLU A 145 -6.77 11.13 16.29
N ARG A 146 -6.34 11.89 17.28
CA ARG A 146 -6.77 13.28 17.53
C ARG A 146 -5.55 14.19 17.66
N GLY A 147 -5.78 15.50 17.69
CA GLY A 147 -4.73 16.49 17.89
C GLY A 147 -3.60 16.38 16.87
N GLN A 148 -2.38 16.53 17.32
CA GLN A 148 -1.19 16.56 16.45
C GLN A 148 -0.99 15.28 15.62
N ARG A 149 -1.28 14.11 16.16
CA ARG A 149 -1.14 12.83 15.43
C ARG A 149 -2.06 12.75 14.22
N ARG A 150 -3.29 13.25 14.34
CA ARG A 150 -4.22 13.34 13.19
C ARG A 150 -3.62 14.18 12.05
N TRP A 151 -2.99 15.30 12.40
CA TRP A 151 -2.36 16.18 11.42
C TRP A 151 -1.14 15.53 10.75
N VAL A 152 -0.41 14.65 11.43
CA VAL A 152 0.62 13.81 10.80
C VAL A 152 -0.01 12.92 9.72
N GLY A 153 -1.14 12.27 9.99
CA GLY A 153 -1.86 11.48 8.97
C GLY A 153 -2.31 12.31 7.77
N VAL A 154 -2.81 13.54 8.02
CA VAL A 154 -3.19 14.48 6.94
C VAL A 154 -1.97 14.88 6.13
N ALA A 155 -0.86 15.21 6.77
CA ALA A 155 0.39 15.59 6.08
C ALA A 155 0.97 14.45 5.23
N LEU A 156 0.95 13.21 5.74
CA LEU A 156 1.36 12.03 4.98
C LEU A 156 0.48 11.81 3.74
N LEU A 157 -0.84 11.94 3.89
CA LEU A 157 -1.76 11.82 2.75
C LEU A 157 -1.53 12.96 1.74
N ALA A 158 -1.36 14.18 2.21
CA ALA A 158 -1.05 15.33 1.34
C ALA A 158 0.27 15.11 0.58
N GLY A 159 1.31 14.62 1.25
CA GLY A 159 2.59 14.26 0.63
C GLY A 159 2.44 13.15 -0.43
N LEU A 160 1.61 12.13 -0.15
CA LEU A 160 1.30 11.06 -1.10
C LEU A 160 0.59 11.62 -2.35
N LEU A 161 -0.39 12.50 -2.17
CA LEU A 161 -1.10 13.14 -3.28
C LEU A 161 -0.19 14.10 -4.06
N ALA A 162 0.66 14.86 -3.38
CA ALA A 162 1.65 15.71 -4.03
C ALA A 162 2.65 14.87 -4.86
N LYS A 163 3.08 13.71 -4.35
CA LYS A 163 3.90 12.76 -5.12
C LYS A 163 3.20 12.34 -6.42
N LEU A 164 1.92 11.92 -6.36
CA LEU A 164 1.16 11.56 -7.56
C LEU A 164 1.05 12.73 -8.54
N TRP A 165 0.87 13.94 -8.02
CA TRP A 165 0.86 15.15 -8.83
C TRP A 165 2.19 15.37 -9.56
N LEU A 166 3.30 15.28 -8.87
CA LEU A 166 4.65 15.42 -9.44
C LEU A 166 5.00 14.32 -10.44
N GLU A 167 4.47 13.11 -10.25
CA GLU A 167 4.61 12.01 -11.20
C GLU A 167 3.73 12.15 -12.43
N ALA A 168 2.78 13.10 -12.40
CA ALA A 168 1.86 13.39 -13.50
C ALA A 168 1.12 12.13 -14.02
N ALA A 169 0.49 11.38 -13.10
CA ALA A 169 -0.18 10.12 -13.41
C ALA A 169 -1.30 10.22 -14.47
N TRP A 170 -1.76 11.44 -14.77
CA TRP A 170 -2.77 11.75 -15.79
C TRP A 170 -2.19 11.92 -17.19
N THR A 171 -0.86 12.06 -17.35
CA THR A 171 -0.23 12.28 -18.66
C THR A 171 0.02 10.98 -19.43
N GLY A 172 -0.04 9.85 -18.75
CA GLY A 172 0.16 8.53 -19.33
C GLY A 172 0.46 7.47 -18.27
N PRO A 173 0.34 6.18 -18.63
CA PRO A 173 0.51 5.10 -17.67
C PRO A 173 1.95 4.89 -17.22
N LEU A 174 2.92 5.22 -18.09
CA LEU A 174 4.35 5.01 -17.89
C LEU A 174 5.13 6.31 -18.07
N ARG A 175 6.21 6.49 -17.31
CA ARG A 175 7.09 7.65 -17.38
C ARG A 175 8.55 7.24 -17.21
N GLN A 176 9.42 7.74 -18.09
CA GLN A 176 10.86 7.63 -17.91
C GLN A 176 11.33 8.68 -16.89
N VAL A 177 12.13 8.26 -15.93
CA VAL A 177 12.70 9.11 -14.90
C VAL A 177 14.22 8.91 -14.85
N PRO A 178 15.03 9.98 -14.86
CA PRO A 178 16.48 9.86 -14.73
C PRO A 178 16.88 9.04 -13.50
N GLY A 179 17.85 8.15 -13.65
CA GLY A 179 18.32 7.27 -12.58
C GLY A 179 17.52 5.97 -12.40
N TRP A 180 16.45 5.76 -13.19
CA TRP A 180 15.75 4.47 -13.25
C TRP A 180 16.08 3.72 -14.52
N ASP A 181 16.32 2.41 -14.39
CA ASP A 181 16.60 1.49 -15.49
C ASP A 181 15.33 0.98 -16.22
N ILE A 182 14.16 1.34 -15.69
CA ILE A 182 12.85 1.05 -16.26
C ILE A 182 11.97 2.31 -16.26
N ALA A 183 10.93 2.32 -17.07
CA ALA A 183 9.85 3.29 -16.93
C ALA A 183 9.07 3.02 -15.63
N ILE A 184 8.88 4.02 -14.79
CA ILE A 184 7.96 3.94 -13.65
C ILE A 184 6.51 3.98 -14.13
N ALA A 185 5.57 3.52 -13.32
CA ALA A 185 4.16 3.45 -13.64
C ALA A 185 3.30 4.34 -12.72
N PRO A 186 3.27 5.68 -12.93
CA PRO A 186 2.47 6.60 -12.11
C PRO A 186 0.98 6.23 -12.06
N ALA A 187 0.44 5.68 -13.15
CA ALA A 187 -0.94 5.21 -13.18
C ALA A 187 -1.22 4.09 -12.16
N ALA A 188 -0.25 3.18 -11.94
CA ALA A 188 -0.38 2.15 -10.92
C ALA A 188 -0.32 2.73 -9.50
N HIS A 189 0.49 3.77 -9.29
CA HIS A 189 0.55 4.49 -8.01
C HIS A 189 -0.79 5.17 -7.72
N ALA A 190 -1.35 5.89 -8.70
CA ALA A 190 -2.65 6.55 -8.58
C ALA A 190 -3.78 5.55 -8.36
N SER A 191 -3.83 4.47 -9.14
CA SER A 191 -4.79 3.38 -8.96
C SER A 191 -4.71 2.77 -7.55
N GLY A 192 -3.49 2.53 -7.06
CA GLY A 192 -3.26 2.04 -5.71
C GLY A 192 -3.81 2.98 -4.64
N VAL A 193 -3.52 4.29 -4.73
CA VAL A 193 -4.05 5.28 -3.77
C VAL A 193 -5.57 5.30 -3.79
N VAL A 194 -6.19 5.35 -4.97
CA VAL A 194 -7.66 5.35 -5.09
C VAL A 194 -8.25 4.08 -4.51
N ALA A 195 -7.74 2.91 -4.87
CA ALA A 195 -8.18 1.62 -4.32
C ALA A 195 -8.04 1.57 -2.80
N GLY A 196 -6.89 2.01 -2.26
CA GLY A 196 -6.64 2.07 -0.83
C GLY A 196 -7.62 2.97 -0.07
N LEU A 197 -7.89 4.17 -0.58
CA LEU A 197 -8.85 5.10 0.02
C LEU A 197 -10.27 4.56 -0.01
N LEU A 198 -10.71 4.02 -1.14
CA LEU A 198 -12.06 3.45 -1.30
C LEU A 198 -12.27 2.25 -0.38
N CYS A 199 -11.31 1.31 -0.34
CA CYS A 199 -11.37 0.15 0.54
C CYS A 199 -11.33 0.56 2.02
N ALA A 200 -10.48 1.51 2.41
CA ALA A 200 -10.42 2.01 3.77
C ALA A 200 -11.73 2.67 4.20
N TRP A 201 -12.38 3.39 3.30
CA TRP A 201 -13.69 3.98 3.54
C TRP A 201 -14.78 2.92 3.67
N ALA A 202 -14.85 1.97 2.74
CA ALA A 202 -15.87 0.91 2.69
C ALA A 202 -15.80 -0.04 3.91
N VAL A 203 -14.59 -0.42 4.32
CA VAL A 203 -14.36 -1.31 5.48
C VAL A 203 -14.51 -0.55 6.82
N GLY A 204 -14.59 0.79 6.78
CA GLY A 204 -14.68 1.61 7.99
C GLY A 204 -13.40 1.65 8.81
N VAL A 205 -12.25 1.72 8.15
CA VAL A 205 -10.94 1.84 8.80
C VAL A 205 -10.93 3.06 9.74
N GLY A 206 -10.42 2.89 10.96
CA GLY A 206 -10.35 3.94 11.99
C GLY A 206 -11.70 4.37 12.58
N ARG A 207 -12.80 3.72 12.24
CA ARG A 207 -14.11 3.93 12.84
C ARG A 207 -14.33 2.90 13.96
N GLY A 208 -14.49 3.40 15.19
CA GLY A 208 -14.71 2.58 16.38
C GLY A 208 -13.40 2.18 17.06
N GLY A 209 -13.43 2.21 18.38
CA GLY A 209 -12.34 1.75 19.23
C GLY A 209 -11.92 0.30 18.93
N PRO A 210 -10.92 -0.21 19.63
CA PRO A 210 -10.42 -1.56 19.41
C PRO A 210 -11.60 -2.52 19.38
N LEU A 211 -11.65 -3.37 18.33
CA LEU A 211 -12.59 -4.48 18.29
C LEU A 211 -12.39 -5.22 19.61
N ALA A 212 -13.42 -5.29 20.43
CA ALA A 212 -13.39 -6.09 21.65
C ALA A 212 -12.90 -7.51 21.31
N PRO A 213 -12.14 -8.16 22.23
CA PRO A 213 -11.51 -9.45 22.00
C PRO A 213 -12.51 -10.53 21.61
#